data_71f41c044c3aafdaef38125f22f95cd1
#
_entry.id   71f41c044c3aafdaef38125f22f95cd1
#
_cell.length_a   1.000
_cell.length_b   1.000
_cell.length_c   1.000
_cell.angle_alpha   90.00
_cell.angle_beta   90.00
_cell.angle_gamma   90.00
#
_symmetry.space_group_name_H-M   'P 1'
#
loop_
_entity.id
_entity.type
_entity.pdbx_description
1 polymer ?
#
loop_
_entity_poly.entity_id
_entity_poly.type
_entity_poly.pdbx_seq_one_letter_code
_entity_poly.pdbx_strand_id
1 'polypeptide(L)'
;KLILRKFIASQMAAAKIEETAFDITAGRYLFQAKGEVVKFDGFLAVWPNGGTDKELLPKAVAGETLKLLELESKQKFTEPPPRYTEGTLVKELEARGIGRPSTYAPTIATIQTRTYVVKEEGKFKPSELGMYVTDFLVKHFAKLMEYKFTDHMEEELDQISEGAQKGVDSLKEYYALLETYLKAGGETEGVKATGIPLDEKCPKCGAALVIKGGRFGRFKACSAYPGCKFRESLDKKESKPLDEKCPQCG
;
A
#
# COMPACT_ATOMS: atom_id res chain seq x y z
N LYS A 1 19.93 -11.70 13.35
CA LYS A 1 20.04 -10.66 14.43
C LYS A 1 18.67 -10.19 14.92
N LEU A 2 17.73 -9.83 14.00
CA LEU A 2 16.38 -9.39 14.36
C LEU A 2 15.54 -10.48 15.05
N ILE A 3 15.49 -11.68 14.46
CA ILE A 3 14.76 -12.85 15.01
C ILE A 3 15.25 -13.19 16.41
N LEU A 4 16.58 -13.24 16.60
CA LEU A 4 17.17 -13.52 17.92
C LEU A 4 16.77 -12.50 18.98
N ARG A 5 16.83 -11.20 18.63
CA ARG A 5 16.40 -10.14 19.55
C ARG A 5 14.92 -10.26 19.92
N LYS A 6 14.07 -10.53 18.95
CA LYS A 6 12.64 -10.68 19.19
C LYS A 6 12.35 -11.91 20.06
N PHE A 7 13.04 -13.00 19.80
CA PHE A 7 12.93 -14.23 20.63
C PHE A 7 13.35 -13.97 22.07
N ILE A 8 14.53 -13.34 22.29
CA ILE A 8 14.98 -13.02 23.66
C ILE A 8 13.97 -12.07 24.32
N ALA A 9 13.55 -11.01 23.66
CA ALA A 9 12.57 -10.06 24.19
C ALA A 9 11.24 -10.71 24.59
N SER A 10 10.79 -11.73 23.84
CA SER A 10 9.55 -12.46 24.15
C SER A 10 9.63 -13.31 25.43
N GLN A 11 10.84 -13.64 25.90
CA GLN A 11 11.08 -14.41 27.13
C GLN A 11 11.44 -13.50 28.33
N MET A 12 11.54 -12.18 28.11
CA MET A 12 11.87 -11.22 29.17
C MET A 12 10.62 -10.71 29.87
N ALA A 13 10.81 -10.22 31.09
CA ALA A 13 9.74 -9.56 31.85
C ALA A 13 9.22 -8.31 31.14
N ALA A 14 7.95 -7.98 31.35
CA ALA A 14 7.34 -6.78 30.82
C ALA A 14 8.01 -5.52 31.36
N ALA A 15 8.14 -4.48 30.54
CA ALA A 15 8.59 -3.17 30.96
C ALA A 15 7.55 -2.54 31.91
N LYS A 16 8.03 -1.79 32.90
CA LYS A 16 7.17 -0.99 33.78
C LYS A 16 7.32 0.48 33.42
N ILE A 17 6.25 1.06 32.93
CA ILE A 17 6.18 2.47 32.51
C ILE A 17 5.20 3.18 33.46
N GLU A 18 5.63 4.31 34.02
CA GLU A 18 4.80 5.21 34.79
C GLU A 18 4.37 6.36 33.89
N GLU A 19 3.06 6.49 33.65
CA GLU A 19 2.48 7.61 32.91
C GLU A 19 2.00 8.66 33.91
N THR A 20 2.43 9.90 33.71
CA THR A 20 1.97 11.06 34.48
C THR A 20 1.18 11.97 33.54
N ALA A 21 -0.03 12.33 33.93
CA ALA A 21 -0.85 13.30 33.24
C ALA A 21 -1.18 14.48 34.17
N PHE A 22 -1.01 15.69 33.67
CA PHE A 22 -1.42 16.92 34.35
C PHE A 22 -2.58 17.54 33.62
N ASP A 23 -3.63 17.83 34.38
CA ASP A 23 -4.76 18.65 33.95
C ASP A 23 -4.64 20.03 34.59
N ILE A 24 -4.36 21.04 33.77
CA ILE A 24 -4.10 22.41 34.23
C ILE A 24 -5.28 23.27 33.84
N THR A 25 -6.01 23.79 34.83
CA THR A 25 -7.18 24.66 34.61
C THR A 25 -6.75 26.13 34.56
N ALA A 26 -7.18 26.86 33.54
CA ALA A 26 -6.99 28.27 33.41
C ALA A 26 -8.30 28.97 33.02
N GLY A 27 -9.07 29.39 34.01
CA GLY A 27 -10.42 29.89 33.82
C GLY A 27 -11.35 28.82 33.23
N ARG A 28 -11.82 29.03 31.98
CA ARG A 28 -12.67 28.07 31.24
C ARG A 28 -11.89 27.05 30.38
N TYR A 29 -10.58 27.17 30.32
CA TYR A 29 -9.73 26.34 29.48
C TYR A 29 -9.04 25.24 30.31
N LEU A 30 -8.89 24.08 29.70
CA LEU A 30 -8.16 22.95 30.26
C LEU A 30 -6.97 22.66 29.36
N PHE A 31 -5.75 22.71 29.93
CA PHE A 31 -4.54 22.28 29.28
C PHE A 31 -4.13 20.92 29.83
N GLN A 32 -3.62 20.07 28.96
CA GLN A 32 -3.16 18.73 29.33
C GLN A 32 -1.71 18.55 28.95
N ALA A 33 -0.91 18.04 29.88
CA ALA A 33 0.45 17.59 29.64
C ALA A 33 0.58 16.13 30.04
N LYS A 34 1.21 15.30 29.20
CA LYS A 34 1.43 13.88 29.46
C LYS A 34 2.92 13.57 29.33
N GLY A 35 3.44 12.81 30.26
CA GLY A 35 4.80 12.32 30.23
C GLY A 35 4.88 10.88 30.69
N GLU A 36 5.87 10.15 30.23
CA GLU A 36 6.09 8.76 30.59
C GLU A 36 7.52 8.56 31.10
N VAL A 37 7.68 7.74 32.14
CA VAL A 37 8.98 7.35 32.68
C VAL A 37 9.09 5.83 32.71
N VAL A 38 10.13 5.27 32.13
CA VAL A 38 10.41 3.84 32.26
C VAL A 38 11.05 3.60 33.62
N LYS A 39 10.37 2.89 34.49
CA LYS A 39 10.88 2.49 35.82
C LYS A 39 11.67 1.20 35.76
N PHE A 40 11.34 0.33 34.84
CA PHE A 40 12.01 -0.94 34.61
C PHE A 40 11.96 -1.27 33.12
N ASP A 41 13.12 -1.43 32.51
CA ASP A 41 13.22 -1.61 31.07
C ASP A 41 12.61 -2.92 30.58
N GLY A 42 12.71 -4.01 31.35
CA GLY A 42 12.21 -5.30 30.94
C GLY A 42 12.70 -5.70 29.53
N PHE A 43 11.80 -6.11 28.66
CA PHE A 43 12.11 -6.49 27.27
C PHE A 43 12.66 -5.32 26.42
N LEU A 44 12.40 -4.07 26.80
CA LEU A 44 12.90 -2.88 26.07
C LEU A 44 14.41 -2.78 26.05
N ALA A 45 15.12 -3.39 27.01
CA ALA A 45 16.57 -3.45 27.02
C ALA A 45 17.15 -4.14 25.79
N VAL A 46 16.43 -5.12 25.21
CA VAL A 46 16.86 -5.88 24.03
C VAL A 46 16.10 -5.44 22.78
N TRP A 47 14.85 -5.03 22.95
CA TRP A 47 13.96 -4.59 21.88
C TRP A 47 13.43 -3.18 22.19
N PRO A 48 14.27 -2.13 22.01
CA PRO A 48 13.82 -0.76 22.22
C PRO A 48 12.74 -0.40 21.20
N ASN A 49 11.62 0.11 21.70
CA ASN A 49 10.62 0.74 20.83
C ASN A 49 11.22 2.05 20.31
N GLY A 50 11.48 2.13 19.01
CA GLY A 50 12.07 3.32 18.40
C GLY A 50 11.20 4.55 18.66
N GLY A 51 11.80 5.57 19.24
CA GLY A 51 11.18 6.88 19.43
C GLY A 51 10.54 7.06 20.79
N THR A 52 11.37 7.24 21.79
CA THR A 52 10.94 7.80 23.06
C THR A 52 11.87 8.95 23.42
N ASP A 53 11.73 10.05 22.71
CA ASP A 53 11.98 11.36 23.34
C ASP A 53 10.84 11.53 24.34
N LYS A 54 11.01 10.90 25.52
CA LYS A 54 10.03 10.97 26.58
C LYS A 54 10.24 12.29 27.28
N GLU A 55 9.32 13.22 27.12
CA GLU A 55 9.30 14.44 27.89
C GLU A 55 9.09 14.06 29.38
N LEU A 56 10.11 14.29 30.17
CA LEU A 56 10.06 14.16 31.63
C LEU A 56 9.25 15.33 32.17
N LEU A 57 8.05 15.07 32.65
CA LEU A 57 7.29 16.10 33.36
C LEU A 57 7.94 16.38 34.73
N PRO A 58 7.97 17.65 35.16
CA PRO A 58 8.42 18.01 36.49
C PRO A 58 7.49 17.42 37.56
N LYS A 59 8.00 17.26 38.77
CA LYS A 59 7.14 16.90 39.91
C LYS A 59 6.24 18.07 40.25
N ALA A 60 4.95 17.87 40.24
CA ALA A 60 3.96 18.86 40.65
C ALA A 60 2.95 18.23 41.63
N VAL A 61 2.31 19.02 42.41
CA VAL A 61 1.32 18.62 43.42
C VAL A 61 -0.06 19.11 42.97
N ALA A 62 -1.10 18.28 43.21
CA ALA A 62 -2.47 18.68 42.88
C ALA A 62 -2.86 19.95 43.66
N GLY A 63 -3.42 20.94 42.96
CA GLY A 63 -3.78 22.24 43.52
C GLY A 63 -2.63 23.27 43.53
N GLU A 64 -1.46 22.95 42.98
CA GLU A 64 -0.35 23.90 42.82
C GLU A 64 -0.71 24.98 41.79
N THR A 65 -0.41 26.23 42.10
CA THR A 65 -0.61 27.34 41.18
C THR A 65 0.60 27.51 40.27
N LEU A 66 0.39 27.34 38.96
CA LEU A 66 1.44 27.49 37.97
C LEU A 66 1.44 28.89 37.37
N LYS A 67 2.65 29.43 37.10
CA LYS A 67 2.83 30.70 36.42
C LYS A 67 2.91 30.48 34.91
N LEU A 68 1.99 31.06 34.13
CA LEU A 68 2.09 31.06 32.68
C LEU A 68 3.31 31.91 32.25
N LEU A 69 4.22 31.30 31.52
CA LEU A 69 5.42 31.96 30.96
C LEU A 69 5.15 32.42 29.54
N GLU A 70 4.59 31.54 28.72
CA GLU A 70 4.35 31.78 27.29
C GLU A 70 3.12 31.01 26.85
N LEU A 71 2.34 31.58 25.95
CA LEU A 71 1.22 30.91 25.30
C LEU A 71 1.37 31.03 23.79
N GLU A 72 1.64 29.90 23.14
CA GLU A 72 1.70 29.82 21.67
C GLU A 72 0.41 29.20 21.12
N SER A 73 -0.29 29.94 20.25
CA SER A 73 -1.47 29.41 19.56
C SER A 73 -1.08 28.91 18.17
N LYS A 74 -1.35 27.63 17.90
CA LYS A 74 -1.13 27.01 16.58
C LYS A 74 -2.42 26.46 16.04
N GLN A 75 -2.83 26.94 14.86
CA GLN A 75 -3.94 26.34 14.14
C GLN A 75 -3.46 25.00 13.55
N LYS A 76 -4.19 23.91 13.86
CA LYS A 76 -3.97 22.59 13.26
C LYS A 76 -5.24 22.15 12.54
N PHE A 77 -5.06 21.43 11.46
CA PHE A 77 -6.16 20.82 10.72
C PHE A 77 -6.07 19.30 10.88
N THR A 78 -7.21 18.64 10.87
CA THR A 78 -7.25 17.17 10.77
C THR A 78 -6.71 16.74 9.42
N GLU A 79 -5.83 15.76 9.43
CA GLU A 79 -5.27 15.17 8.23
C GLU A 79 -6.03 13.90 7.85
N PRO A 80 -6.15 13.58 6.55
CA PRO A 80 -6.70 12.31 6.13
C PRO A 80 -5.80 11.15 6.58
N PRO A 81 -6.33 9.90 6.64
CA PRO A 81 -5.51 8.76 6.95
C PRO A 81 -4.27 8.69 6.03
N PRO A 82 -3.10 8.36 6.58
CA PRO A 82 -1.88 8.29 5.78
C PRO A 82 -1.97 7.17 4.75
N ARG A 83 -1.29 7.34 3.60
CA ARG A 83 -1.16 6.27 2.62
C ARG A 83 -0.40 5.08 3.20
N TYR A 84 -0.70 3.88 2.70
CA TYR A 84 -0.05 2.66 3.13
C TYR A 84 1.44 2.66 2.81
N THR A 85 2.24 2.23 3.79
CA THR A 85 3.60 1.72 3.59
C THR A 85 3.53 0.21 3.35
N GLU A 86 4.65 -0.44 3.00
CA GLU A 86 4.68 -1.92 2.89
C GLU A 86 4.20 -2.59 4.18
N GLY A 87 4.71 -2.14 5.33
CA GLY A 87 4.34 -2.72 6.62
C GLY A 87 2.89 -2.49 7.03
N THR A 88 2.35 -1.28 6.78
CA THR A 88 0.93 -1.01 7.10
C THR A 88 -0.02 -1.68 6.13
N LEU A 89 0.39 -1.89 4.86
CA LEU A 89 -0.39 -2.67 3.91
C LEU A 89 -0.45 -4.15 4.31
N VAL A 90 0.67 -4.74 4.74
CA VAL A 90 0.67 -6.13 5.26
C VAL A 90 -0.26 -6.26 6.46
N LYS A 91 -0.21 -5.33 7.40
CA LYS A 91 -1.13 -5.34 8.56
C LYS A 91 -2.60 -5.28 8.15
N GLU A 92 -2.93 -4.49 7.13
CA GLU A 92 -4.30 -4.38 6.65
C GLU A 92 -4.76 -5.66 5.93
N LEU A 93 -3.88 -6.28 5.12
CA LEU A 93 -4.13 -7.57 4.48
C LEU A 93 -4.37 -8.66 5.54
N GLU A 94 -3.52 -8.73 6.55
CA GLU A 94 -3.64 -9.65 7.68
C GLU A 94 -4.95 -9.44 8.45
N ALA A 95 -5.29 -8.19 8.77
CA ALA A 95 -6.52 -7.85 9.48
C ALA A 95 -7.80 -8.21 8.71
N ARG A 96 -7.72 -8.30 7.38
CA ARG A 96 -8.82 -8.70 6.50
C ARG A 96 -8.78 -10.16 6.07
N GLY A 97 -7.86 -10.96 6.59
CA GLY A 97 -7.69 -12.38 6.20
C GLY A 97 -7.20 -12.60 4.77
N ILE A 98 -6.71 -11.55 4.08
CA ILE A 98 -6.29 -11.59 2.68
C ILE A 98 -4.81 -11.97 2.58
N GLY A 99 -4.54 -13.14 2.03
CA GLY A 99 -3.19 -13.67 1.88
C GLY A 99 -2.67 -14.34 3.17
N ARG A 100 -1.46 -14.84 3.08
CA ARG A 100 -0.75 -15.52 4.17
C ARG A 100 0.70 -15.01 4.21
N PRO A 101 1.48 -15.26 5.26
CA PRO A 101 2.85 -14.76 5.37
C PRO A 101 3.73 -15.02 4.14
N SER A 102 3.51 -16.15 3.45
CA SER A 102 4.23 -16.52 2.24
C SER A 102 3.83 -15.69 1.00
N THR A 103 2.65 -15.10 0.97
CA THR A 103 2.09 -14.38 -0.20
C THR A 103 2.17 -12.86 -0.09
N TYR A 104 2.35 -12.29 1.10
CA TYR A 104 2.39 -10.84 1.27
C TYR A 104 3.50 -10.17 0.44
N ALA A 105 4.74 -10.66 0.55
CA ALA A 105 5.87 -10.06 -0.16
C ALA A 105 5.74 -10.21 -1.70
N PRO A 106 5.38 -11.38 -2.27
CA PRO A 106 5.09 -11.53 -3.70
C PRO A 106 3.98 -10.62 -4.20
N THR A 107 2.91 -10.44 -3.42
CA THR A 107 1.79 -9.55 -3.78
C THR A 107 2.24 -8.10 -3.88
N ILE A 108 2.98 -7.61 -2.87
CA ILE A 108 3.53 -6.25 -2.86
C ILE A 108 4.52 -6.04 -4.01
N ALA A 109 5.38 -7.02 -4.30
CA ALA A 109 6.28 -6.96 -5.44
C ALA A 109 5.51 -6.90 -6.77
N THR A 110 4.44 -7.68 -6.90
CA THR A 110 3.62 -7.75 -8.12
C THR A 110 2.94 -6.43 -8.43
N ILE A 111 2.31 -5.76 -7.46
CA ILE A 111 1.63 -4.48 -7.69
C ILE A 111 2.61 -3.38 -8.09
N GLN A 112 3.85 -3.42 -7.60
CA GLN A 112 4.91 -2.49 -7.98
C GLN A 112 5.46 -2.81 -9.38
N THR A 113 5.80 -4.08 -9.66
CA THR A 113 6.34 -4.53 -10.95
C THR A 113 5.36 -4.26 -12.10
N ARG A 114 4.07 -4.42 -11.84
CA ARG A 114 3.00 -4.10 -12.81
C ARG A 114 2.66 -2.62 -12.86
N THR A 115 3.38 -1.78 -12.12
CA THR A 115 3.15 -0.33 -12.06
C THR A 115 1.73 0.08 -11.65
N TYR A 116 1.01 -0.76 -10.91
CA TYR A 116 -0.30 -0.41 -10.36
C TYR A 116 -0.18 0.60 -9.23
N VAL A 117 0.96 0.58 -8.53
CA VAL A 117 1.32 1.56 -7.50
C VAL A 117 2.73 2.09 -7.74
N VAL A 118 2.97 3.32 -7.31
CA VAL A 118 4.28 3.95 -7.26
C VAL A 118 4.64 4.17 -5.79
N LYS A 119 5.90 3.99 -5.42
CA LYS A 119 6.38 4.25 -4.07
C LYS A 119 7.01 5.63 -4.00
N GLU A 120 6.35 6.54 -3.27
CA GLU A 120 6.82 7.91 -3.02
C GLU A 120 7.04 8.05 -1.51
N GLU A 121 8.22 8.48 -1.07
CA GLU A 121 8.59 8.64 0.36
C GLU A 121 8.26 7.43 1.25
N GLY A 122 8.43 6.22 0.70
CA GLY A 122 8.12 4.98 1.41
C GLY A 122 6.64 4.60 1.47
N LYS A 123 5.75 5.39 0.91
CA LYS A 123 4.30 5.18 0.88
C LYS A 123 3.84 4.82 -0.53
N PHE A 124 2.81 3.99 -0.63
CA PHE A 124 2.21 3.61 -1.90
C PHE A 124 1.20 4.64 -2.38
N LYS A 125 1.31 5.01 -3.64
CA LYS A 125 0.35 5.86 -4.34
C LYS A 125 -0.18 5.08 -5.54
N PRO A 126 -1.50 4.91 -5.69
CA PRO A 126 -2.06 4.28 -6.87
C PRO A 126 -1.67 5.05 -8.13
N SER A 127 -1.29 4.32 -9.19
CA SER A 127 -1.11 4.91 -10.51
C SER A 127 -2.46 5.02 -11.23
N GLU A 128 -2.52 5.80 -12.30
CA GLU A 128 -3.72 5.87 -13.15
C GLU A 128 -4.07 4.50 -13.74
N LEU A 129 -3.04 3.71 -14.12
CA LEU A 129 -3.25 2.34 -14.58
C LEU A 129 -3.84 1.47 -13.46
N GLY A 130 -3.32 1.58 -12.23
CA GLY A 130 -3.84 0.83 -11.09
C GLY A 130 -5.30 1.16 -10.78
N MET A 131 -5.68 2.44 -10.79
CA MET A 131 -7.06 2.88 -10.60
C MET A 131 -7.96 2.34 -11.72
N TYR A 132 -7.56 2.49 -12.98
CA TYR A 132 -8.32 1.99 -14.12
C TYR A 132 -8.55 0.49 -14.06
N VAL A 133 -7.49 -0.31 -13.76
CA VAL A 133 -7.61 -1.77 -13.65
C VAL A 133 -8.52 -2.15 -12.50
N THR A 134 -8.43 -1.46 -11.37
CA THR A 134 -9.30 -1.71 -10.21
C THR A 134 -10.76 -1.42 -10.55
N ASP A 135 -11.06 -0.27 -11.15
CA ASP A 135 -12.41 0.13 -11.54
C ASP A 135 -13.01 -0.86 -12.55
N PHE A 136 -12.20 -1.31 -13.52
CA PHE A 136 -12.62 -2.33 -14.49
C PHE A 136 -12.95 -3.65 -13.79
N LEU A 137 -12.08 -4.13 -12.89
CA LEU A 137 -12.28 -5.40 -12.19
C LEU A 137 -13.49 -5.34 -11.25
N VAL A 138 -13.66 -4.26 -10.50
CA VAL A 138 -14.81 -4.07 -9.61
C VAL A 138 -16.12 -4.04 -10.41
N LYS A 139 -16.13 -3.40 -11.59
CA LYS A 139 -17.30 -3.30 -12.43
C LYS A 139 -17.70 -4.64 -13.06
N HIS A 140 -16.72 -5.42 -13.53
CA HIS A 140 -17.00 -6.64 -14.31
C HIS A 140 -16.90 -7.93 -13.50
N PHE A 141 -16.24 -7.92 -12.34
CA PHE A 141 -15.99 -9.08 -11.48
C PHE A 141 -16.30 -8.75 -10.01
N ALA A 142 -17.40 -8.05 -9.74
CA ALA A 142 -17.73 -7.45 -8.45
C ALA A 142 -17.53 -8.41 -7.28
N LYS A 143 -18.12 -9.60 -7.31
CA LYS A 143 -18.03 -10.58 -6.21
C LYS A 143 -16.59 -11.09 -6.00
N LEU A 144 -15.83 -11.31 -7.08
CA LEU A 144 -14.43 -11.74 -6.98
C LEU A 144 -13.52 -10.66 -6.40
N MET A 145 -13.94 -9.39 -6.44
CA MET A 145 -13.19 -8.24 -5.92
C MET A 145 -13.60 -7.88 -4.49
N GLU A 146 -14.56 -8.56 -3.89
CA GLU A 146 -14.91 -8.38 -2.49
C GLU A 146 -13.81 -8.92 -1.57
N TYR A 147 -13.46 -8.17 -0.54
CA TYR A 147 -12.46 -8.61 0.45
C TYR A 147 -12.85 -9.92 1.12
N LYS A 148 -14.13 -10.09 1.46
CA LYS A 148 -14.65 -11.31 2.08
C LYS A 148 -14.56 -12.53 1.17
N PHE A 149 -14.61 -12.36 -0.14
CA PHE A 149 -14.44 -13.46 -1.07
C PHE A 149 -13.02 -14.04 -1.01
N THR A 150 -12.01 -13.15 -0.99
CA THR A 150 -10.62 -13.59 -0.88
C THR A 150 -10.31 -14.19 0.48
N ASP A 151 -10.82 -13.60 1.56
CA ASP A 151 -10.72 -14.12 2.93
C ASP A 151 -11.30 -15.53 3.02
N HIS A 152 -12.53 -15.74 2.55
CA HIS A 152 -13.16 -17.05 2.52
C HIS A 152 -12.38 -18.07 1.68
N MET A 153 -11.83 -17.67 0.54
CA MET A 153 -10.97 -18.54 -0.27
C MET A 153 -9.71 -18.98 0.47
N GLU A 154 -9.08 -18.07 1.22
CA GLU A 154 -7.91 -18.40 2.04
C GLU A 154 -8.26 -19.34 3.20
N GLU A 155 -9.44 -19.17 3.83
CA GLU A 155 -9.93 -20.10 4.86
C GLU A 155 -10.21 -21.50 4.30
N GLU A 156 -10.82 -21.59 3.10
CA GLU A 156 -11.04 -22.88 2.45
C GLU A 156 -9.72 -23.58 2.09
N LEU A 157 -8.71 -22.84 1.63
CA LEU A 157 -7.39 -23.39 1.36
C LEU A 157 -6.74 -23.95 2.63
N ASP A 158 -6.91 -23.29 3.78
CA ASP A 158 -6.45 -23.82 5.07
C ASP A 158 -7.19 -25.12 5.43
N GLN A 159 -8.52 -25.19 5.28
CA GLN A 159 -9.31 -26.40 5.51
C GLN A 159 -8.90 -27.55 4.58
N ILE A 160 -8.57 -27.25 3.33
CA ILE A 160 -8.05 -28.26 2.39
C ILE A 160 -6.70 -28.79 2.86
N SER A 161 -5.82 -27.90 3.34
CA SER A 161 -4.51 -28.28 3.85
C SER A 161 -4.58 -29.16 5.11
N GLU A 162 -5.62 -28.97 5.93
CA GLU A 162 -5.94 -29.76 7.12
C GLU A 162 -6.69 -31.07 6.79
N GLY A 163 -7.09 -31.25 5.54
CA GLY A 163 -7.85 -32.44 5.10
C GLY A 163 -9.34 -32.40 5.46
N ALA A 164 -9.86 -31.27 5.95
CA ALA A 164 -11.26 -31.10 6.30
C ALA A 164 -12.17 -30.92 5.07
N GLN A 165 -11.64 -30.44 3.95
CA GLN A 165 -12.36 -30.18 2.70
C GLN A 165 -11.61 -30.74 1.49
N LYS A 166 -12.34 -31.10 0.43
CA LYS A 166 -11.76 -31.58 -0.83
C LYS A 166 -11.53 -30.41 -1.79
N GLY A 167 -10.29 -30.17 -2.19
CA GLY A 167 -9.94 -29.06 -3.08
C GLY A 167 -10.63 -29.07 -4.44
N VAL A 168 -11.06 -30.26 -4.92
CA VAL A 168 -11.82 -30.37 -6.19
C VAL A 168 -13.19 -29.69 -6.10
N ASP A 169 -13.84 -29.75 -4.94
CA ASP A 169 -15.19 -29.18 -4.77
C ASP A 169 -15.11 -27.64 -4.71
N SER A 170 -14.18 -27.09 -3.97
CA SER A 170 -13.88 -25.65 -3.98
C SER A 170 -13.51 -25.14 -5.38
N LEU A 171 -12.64 -25.89 -6.09
CA LEU A 171 -12.25 -25.51 -7.44
C LEU A 171 -13.44 -25.46 -8.41
N LYS A 172 -14.39 -26.40 -8.31
CA LYS A 172 -15.62 -26.38 -9.14
C LYS A 172 -16.48 -25.16 -8.83
N GLU A 173 -16.63 -24.79 -7.57
CA GLU A 173 -17.42 -23.63 -7.17
C GLU A 173 -16.81 -22.33 -7.72
N TYR A 174 -15.50 -22.12 -7.54
CA TYR A 174 -14.80 -20.96 -8.08
C TYR A 174 -14.85 -20.91 -9.61
N TYR A 175 -14.67 -22.04 -10.26
CA TYR A 175 -14.74 -22.11 -11.72
C TYR A 175 -16.13 -21.77 -12.24
N ALA A 176 -17.20 -22.28 -11.62
CA ALA A 176 -18.58 -21.96 -12.00
C ALA A 176 -18.87 -20.45 -11.87
N LEU A 177 -18.39 -19.83 -10.78
CA LEU A 177 -18.51 -18.39 -10.60
C LEU A 177 -17.74 -17.60 -11.66
N LEU A 178 -16.49 -17.98 -11.93
CA LEU A 178 -15.66 -17.35 -12.95
C LEU A 178 -16.29 -17.50 -14.35
N GLU A 179 -16.81 -18.68 -14.68
CA GLU A 179 -17.46 -18.94 -15.96
C GLU A 179 -18.68 -18.03 -16.19
N THR A 180 -19.44 -17.76 -15.12
CA THR A 180 -20.58 -16.82 -15.18
C THR A 180 -20.12 -15.41 -15.59
N TYR A 181 -19.02 -14.93 -15.00
CA TYR A 181 -18.46 -13.63 -15.37
C TYR A 181 -17.86 -13.60 -16.77
N LEU A 182 -17.17 -14.67 -17.19
CA LEU A 182 -16.58 -14.76 -18.52
C LEU A 182 -17.66 -14.79 -19.62
N LYS A 183 -18.76 -15.49 -19.39
CA LYS A 183 -19.93 -15.49 -20.32
C LYS A 183 -20.57 -14.10 -20.40
N ALA A 184 -20.78 -13.45 -19.27
CA ALA A 184 -21.32 -12.07 -19.24
C ALA A 184 -20.35 -11.05 -19.85
N GLY A 185 -19.04 -11.23 -19.68
CA GLY A 185 -18.00 -10.33 -20.23
C GLY A 185 -17.68 -10.58 -21.71
N GLY A 186 -18.01 -11.74 -22.27
CA GLY A 186 -17.77 -12.07 -23.69
C GLY A 186 -18.63 -11.25 -24.68
N GLU A 187 -19.70 -10.63 -24.22
CA GLU A 187 -20.53 -9.70 -24.99
C GLU A 187 -20.02 -8.23 -24.87
N THR A 188 -19.15 -7.93 -23.93
CA THR A 188 -18.50 -6.62 -23.89
C THR A 188 -17.40 -6.60 -24.95
N GLU A 189 -17.49 -5.66 -25.90
CA GLU A 189 -16.38 -5.36 -26.81
C GLU A 189 -15.09 -5.32 -26.00
N GLY A 190 -14.12 -6.19 -26.37
CA GLY A 190 -12.85 -6.29 -25.67
C GLY A 190 -12.32 -4.91 -25.37
N VAL A 191 -12.03 -4.63 -24.11
CA VAL A 191 -11.56 -3.32 -23.65
C VAL A 191 -10.35 -2.97 -24.49
N LYS A 192 -10.63 -2.26 -25.59
CA LYS A 192 -9.58 -1.52 -26.28
C LYS A 192 -9.05 -0.60 -25.21
N ALA A 193 -7.85 -0.87 -24.72
CA ALA A 193 -7.18 -0.02 -23.74
C ALA A 193 -7.23 1.40 -24.34
N THR A 194 -8.28 2.12 -23.96
CA THR A 194 -8.45 3.54 -24.32
C THR A 194 -7.34 4.20 -23.54
N GLY A 195 -6.22 4.46 -24.23
CA GLY A 195 -5.10 5.13 -23.62
C GLY A 195 -5.56 6.47 -23.08
N ILE A 196 -4.86 7.00 -22.10
CA ILE A 196 -5.13 8.33 -21.54
C ILE A 196 -5.05 9.34 -22.67
N PRO A 197 -6.13 10.10 -22.96
CA PRO A 197 -6.11 11.06 -24.05
C PRO A 197 -5.07 12.15 -23.75
N LEU A 198 -4.29 12.51 -24.76
CA LEU A 198 -3.37 13.64 -24.76
C LEU A 198 -3.97 14.75 -25.61
N ASP A 199 -3.77 15.98 -25.21
CA ASP A 199 -4.16 17.17 -26.01
C ASP A 199 -3.24 17.37 -27.24
N GLU A 200 -2.45 16.36 -27.59
CA GLU A 200 -1.54 16.37 -28.74
C GLU A 200 -2.15 15.64 -29.94
N LYS A 201 -1.92 16.20 -31.13
CA LYS A 201 -2.36 15.60 -32.39
C LYS A 201 -1.26 14.70 -33.01
N CYS A 202 -1.66 13.61 -33.59
CA CYS A 202 -0.77 12.69 -34.27
C CYS A 202 -0.08 13.36 -35.50
N PRO A 203 1.27 13.36 -35.58
CA PRO A 203 1.99 13.99 -36.69
C PRO A 203 1.76 13.30 -38.02
N LYS A 204 1.23 12.05 -38.06
CA LYS A 204 0.97 11.30 -39.29
C LYS A 204 -0.43 11.47 -39.85
N CYS A 205 -1.45 11.61 -38.99
CA CYS A 205 -2.83 11.62 -39.44
C CYS A 205 -3.73 12.68 -38.79
N GLY A 206 -3.19 13.50 -37.85
CA GLY A 206 -3.95 14.55 -37.18
C GLY A 206 -4.94 14.10 -36.09
N ALA A 207 -5.15 12.78 -35.89
CA ALA A 207 -6.01 12.27 -34.84
C ALA A 207 -5.39 12.49 -33.45
N ALA A 208 -6.20 12.44 -32.38
CA ALA A 208 -5.72 12.57 -31.02
C ALA A 208 -4.69 11.49 -30.66
N LEU A 209 -3.68 11.84 -29.87
CA LEU A 209 -2.76 10.88 -29.28
C LEU A 209 -3.29 10.37 -27.92
N VAL A 210 -2.95 9.15 -27.60
CA VAL A 210 -3.29 8.49 -26.34
C VAL A 210 -2.04 7.84 -25.75
N ILE A 211 -1.89 7.93 -24.41
CA ILE A 211 -0.83 7.19 -23.71
C ILE A 211 -1.30 5.75 -23.48
N LYS A 212 -0.52 4.79 -23.93
CA LYS A 212 -0.75 3.36 -23.67
C LYS A 212 0.42 2.77 -22.89
N GLY A 213 0.12 1.83 -22.00
CA GLY A 213 1.12 1.00 -21.34
C GLY A 213 1.52 -0.19 -22.23
N GLY A 214 2.80 -0.50 -22.32
CA GLY A 214 3.32 -1.66 -23.01
C GLY A 214 4.39 -2.38 -22.18
N ARG A 215 4.85 -3.53 -22.68
CA ARG A 215 5.90 -4.36 -22.02
C ARG A 215 7.19 -3.58 -21.73
N PHE A 216 7.46 -2.53 -22.49
CA PHE A 216 8.69 -1.73 -22.41
C PHE A 216 8.46 -0.33 -21.83
N GLY A 217 7.34 -0.09 -21.12
CA GLY A 217 7.01 1.21 -20.55
C GLY A 217 5.84 1.89 -21.26
N ARG A 218 5.62 3.16 -20.95
CA ARG A 218 4.56 3.97 -21.52
C ARG A 218 4.98 4.53 -22.88
N PHE A 219 4.02 4.58 -23.80
CA PHE A 219 4.23 5.15 -25.14
C PHE A 219 3.01 5.92 -25.61
N LYS A 220 3.25 6.96 -26.41
CA LYS A 220 2.19 7.66 -27.13
C LYS A 220 1.78 6.82 -28.34
N ALA A 221 0.49 6.62 -28.55
CA ALA A 221 -0.07 5.93 -29.70
C ALA A 221 -1.17 6.77 -30.34
N CYS A 222 -1.38 6.59 -31.62
CA CYS A 222 -2.48 7.23 -32.32
C CYS A 222 -3.81 6.57 -31.95
N SER A 223 -4.86 7.37 -31.67
CA SER A 223 -6.21 6.86 -31.40
C SER A 223 -6.85 6.19 -32.62
N ALA A 224 -6.42 6.51 -33.85
CA ALA A 224 -6.89 5.92 -35.10
C ALA A 224 -6.24 4.56 -35.42
N TYR A 225 -5.58 3.89 -34.46
CA TYR A 225 -5.10 2.52 -34.67
C TYR A 225 -6.29 1.56 -34.90
N PRO A 226 -6.22 0.63 -35.86
CA PRO A 226 -5.07 0.19 -36.66
C PRO A 226 -4.79 0.98 -37.93
N GLY A 227 -5.62 1.96 -38.30
CA GLY A 227 -5.43 2.75 -39.53
C GLY A 227 -4.15 3.60 -39.51
N CYS A 228 -3.79 4.14 -38.34
CA CYS A 228 -2.51 4.82 -38.13
C CYS A 228 -1.67 4.09 -37.08
N LYS A 229 -0.48 3.65 -37.46
CA LYS A 229 0.45 2.89 -36.60
C LYS A 229 1.50 3.78 -35.89
N PHE A 230 1.23 5.08 -35.72
CA PHE A 230 2.15 5.98 -35.03
C PHE A 230 2.25 5.58 -33.55
N ARG A 231 3.50 5.45 -33.08
CA ARG A 231 3.84 5.24 -31.67
C ARG A 231 5.17 5.93 -31.35
N GLU A 232 5.28 6.47 -30.15
CA GLU A 232 6.48 7.12 -29.62
C GLU A 232 6.66 6.75 -28.15
N SER A 233 7.84 6.25 -27.76
CA SER A 233 8.11 5.90 -26.36
C SER A 233 8.24 7.17 -25.51
N LEU A 234 7.58 7.19 -24.34
CA LEU A 234 7.71 8.26 -23.35
C LEU A 234 8.93 8.03 -22.44
N ASP A 235 9.31 6.77 -22.23
CA ASP A 235 10.46 6.37 -21.42
C ASP A 235 11.68 6.15 -22.33
N LYS A 236 12.17 7.23 -22.97
CA LYS A 236 13.47 7.18 -23.67
C LYS A 236 14.57 6.99 -22.62
N LYS A 237 15.01 5.77 -22.40
CA LYS A 237 16.36 5.54 -21.89
C LYS A 237 17.30 6.01 -22.97
N GLU A 238 18.00 7.10 -22.75
CA GLU A 238 19.13 7.48 -23.60
C GLU A 238 20.15 6.33 -23.52
N SER A 239 20.12 5.46 -24.52
CA SER A 239 21.21 4.53 -24.75
C SER A 239 22.38 5.37 -25.27
N LYS A 240 23.36 5.67 -24.42
CA LYS A 240 24.63 6.17 -24.88
C LYS A 240 25.25 5.07 -25.74
N PRO A 241 25.51 5.33 -27.03
CA PRO A 241 26.27 4.35 -27.82
C PRO A 241 27.63 4.16 -27.14
N LEU A 242 27.96 2.94 -26.80
CA LEU A 242 29.30 2.58 -26.40
C LEU A 242 30.18 2.66 -27.68
N ASP A 243 31.29 3.41 -27.61
CA ASP A 243 32.28 3.48 -28.67
C ASP A 243 33.10 2.17 -28.81
N GLU A 244 32.69 1.12 -28.10
CA GLU A 244 33.33 -0.20 -28.15
C GLU A 244 32.58 -1.11 -29.11
N LYS A 245 33.33 -1.67 -30.06
CA LYS A 245 32.83 -2.69 -31.00
C LYS A 245 32.74 -4.04 -30.32
N CYS A 246 31.72 -4.81 -30.69
CA CYS A 246 31.54 -6.15 -30.12
C CYS A 246 32.76 -7.03 -30.41
N PRO A 247 33.40 -7.65 -29.39
CA PRO A 247 34.60 -8.49 -29.62
C PRO A 247 34.32 -9.76 -30.42
N GLN A 248 33.06 -10.14 -30.64
CA GLN A 248 32.67 -11.33 -31.40
C GLN A 248 32.15 -11.03 -32.82
N CYS A 249 31.57 -9.85 -33.08
CA CYS A 249 30.95 -9.55 -34.38
C CYS A 249 31.35 -8.20 -35.01
N GLY A 250 32.17 -7.41 -34.35
CA GLY A 250 32.67 -6.11 -34.87
C GLY A 250 31.82 -4.91 -34.55
#